data_4cb96e417c97bf1214d4506d9e48495a
#
_entry.id   4cb96e417c97bf1214d4506d9e48495a
#
_cell.length_a   1.000
_cell.length_b   1.000
_cell.length_c   1.000
_cell.angle_alpha   90.00
_cell.angle_beta   90.00
_cell.angle_gamma   90.00
#
_symmetry.space_group_name_H-M   'P 1'
#
loop_
_entity.id
_entity.type
_entity.pdbx_description
1 polymer ?
#
loop_
_entity_poly.entity_id
_entity_poly.type
_entity_poly.pdbx_seq_one_letter_code
_entity_poly.pdbx_strand_id
1 'polypeptide(L)'
;MTLRASVIGAARMILGLVPDALLGRLLPGRLGWRADPLPVSVRPQGEVRLLVAPVNSAGQGFLWARAAEGIPGVGAANLETTSAAMAAFGFAADVSVPEGAYLFARGWQRRQRRAVRSGFTHVLLESGRFLYGTDPMRTPLEVARETADHGLRVGLLWHGSDIRVPSSHARFEQDSPFGERGAYPPEATRVLEARTLANRRMVDDSDFPVFVSTPGLLDVPRSTWLPVVVDAARWRTDRRPFEGGIPVVAYVPSNAPLKGSPQVDEQLTALEREGVIVYRRLERVPADRMPMVYGEADIVLDQFRLGDYGVAACEAMAAGRLVLGHVHPDVRQAVRRETGLELPIVETRFDEVGDRIREILVDPGGWSARAAAGPAFVDAVHDGTASARAMEHFLLDGGTEGSRGGR
;
A
#
# COMPACT_ATOMS: atom_id res chain seq x y z
N MET A 1 17.92 -1.15 26.17
CA MET A 1 16.45 -0.96 26.40
C MET A 1 16.28 0.35 27.14
N THR A 2 15.69 1.34 26.51
CA THR A 2 15.53 2.69 27.10
C THR A 2 14.41 2.68 28.14
N LEU A 3 14.53 3.51 29.19
CA LEU A 3 13.53 3.70 30.27
C LEU A 3 12.08 3.90 29.72
N ARG A 4 11.95 4.58 28.59
CA ARG A 4 10.68 4.76 27.86
C ARG A 4 10.04 3.44 27.40
N ALA A 5 10.82 2.48 26.90
CA ALA A 5 10.29 1.19 26.46
C ALA A 5 9.75 0.37 27.65
N SER A 6 10.41 0.43 28.80
CA SER A 6 9.97 -0.25 30.02
C SER A 6 8.68 0.38 30.60
N VAL A 7 8.55 1.71 30.58
CA VAL A 7 7.34 2.42 31.05
C VAL A 7 6.14 2.11 30.15
N ILE A 8 6.32 2.10 28.82
CA ILE A 8 5.26 1.75 27.86
C ILE A 8 4.86 0.27 28.04
N GLY A 9 5.80 -0.62 28.27
CA GLY A 9 5.54 -2.05 28.54
C GLY A 9 4.72 -2.25 29.83
N ALA A 10 5.10 -1.58 30.92
CA ALA A 10 4.37 -1.63 32.18
C ALA A 10 2.95 -1.03 32.06
N ALA A 11 2.81 0.11 31.41
CA ALA A 11 1.52 0.72 31.15
C ALA A 11 0.59 -0.20 30.32
N ARG A 12 1.12 -0.87 29.30
CA ARG A 12 0.37 -1.86 28.50
C ARG A 12 -0.06 -3.08 29.31
N MET A 13 0.76 -3.53 30.24
CA MET A 13 0.41 -4.65 31.14
C MET A 13 -0.77 -4.28 32.06
N ILE A 14 -0.72 -3.09 32.66
CA ILE A 14 -1.78 -2.59 33.53
C ILE A 14 -3.08 -2.36 32.74
N LEU A 15 -2.99 -1.71 31.58
CA LEU A 15 -4.15 -1.48 30.71
C LEU A 15 -4.75 -2.82 30.21
N GLY A 16 -3.95 -3.85 30.04
CA GLY A 16 -4.42 -5.17 29.63
C GLY A 16 -5.28 -5.91 30.66
N LEU A 17 -5.36 -5.45 31.89
CA LEU A 17 -6.24 -5.96 32.95
C LEU A 17 -7.62 -5.28 32.97
N VAL A 18 -7.74 -4.15 32.28
CA VAL A 18 -9.02 -3.40 32.19
C VAL A 18 -9.91 -4.03 31.13
N PRO A 19 -11.22 -4.24 31.38
CA PRO A 19 -12.17 -4.71 30.36
C PRO A 19 -12.17 -3.82 29.12
N ASP A 20 -12.24 -4.42 27.93
CA ASP A 20 -12.16 -3.70 26.64
C ASP A 20 -13.15 -2.55 26.55
N ALA A 21 -14.41 -2.77 26.96
CA ALA A 21 -15.46 -1.75 26.95
C ALA A 21 -15.16 -0.52 27.81
N LEU A 22 -14.52 -0.71 28.97
CA LEU A 22 -14.12 0.36 29.84
C LEU A 22 -12.86 1.05 29.30
N LEU A 23 -11.90 0.27 28.82
CA LEU A 23 -10.64 0.76 28.29
C LEU A 23 -10.86 1.70 27.08
N GLY A 24 -11.77 1.33 26.15
CA GLY A 24 -12.10 2.16 25.00
C GLY A 24 -12.67 3.52 25.38
N ARG A 25 -13.39 3.61 26.51
CA ARG A 25 -13.94 4.87 27.04
C ARG A 25 -12.91 5.72 27.79
N LEU A 26 -11.93 5.06 28.41
CA LEU A 26 -10.88 5.75 29.21
C LEU A 26 -9.73 6.25 28.35
N LEU A 27 -9.52 5.70 27.16
CA LEU A 27 -8.44 6.16 26.27
C LEU A 27 -8.80 7.50 25.62
N PRO A 28 -7.84 8.44 25.55
CA PRO A 28 -8.10 9.76 24.98
C PRO A 28 -8.21 9.73 23.45
N GLY A 29 -9.16 10.51 22.94
CA GLY A 29 -9.27 10.87 21.52
C GLY A 29 -9.20 9.69 20.57
N ARG A 30 -8.25 9.70 19.65
CA ARG A 30 -8.06 8.70 18.58
C ARG A 30 -7.72 7.27 19.05
N LEU A 31 -7.33 7.09 20.30
CA LEU A 31 -7.04 5.78 20.87
C LEU A 31 -8.27 5.10 21.46
N GLY A 32 -9.36 5.84 21.70
CA GLY A 32 -10.62 5.30 22.19
C GLY A 32 -11.47 4.64 21.11
N TRP A 33 -12.43 3.82 21.54
CA TRP A 33 -13.45 3.21 20.67
C TRP A 33 -14.78 3.10 21.40
N ARG A 34 -15.88 2.96 20.63
CA ARG A 34 -17.24 2.88 21.18
C ARG A 34 -17.92 1.53 20.94
N ALA A 35 -17.44 0.78 19.95
CA ALA A 35 -18.03 -0.52 19.62
C ALA A 35 -17.71 -1.55 20.69
N ASP A 36 -18.72 -2.32 21.13
CA ASP A 36 -18.58 -3.45 22.05
C ASP A 36 -19.67 -4.47 21.74
N PRO A 37 -19.33 -5.70 21.32
CA PRO A 37 -17.97 -6.16 21.09
C PRO A 37 -17.34 -5.58 19.81
N LEU A 38 -16.03 -5.34 19.85
CA LEU A 38 -15.27 -4.98 18.64
C LEU A 38 -15.32 -6.12 17.61
N PRO A 39 -15.43 -5.83 16.30
CA PRO A 39 -15.49 -6.83 15.26
C PRO A 39 -14.17 -7.63 15.17
N VAL A 40 -14.29 -8.90 14.75
CA VAL A 40 -13.16 -9.78 14.44
C VAL A 40 -13.27 -10.25 13.00
N SER A 41 -12.19 -10.76 12.44
CA SER A 41 -12.18 -11.31 11.07
C SER A 41 -13.27 -12.38 10.92
N VAL A 42 -14.05 -12.24 9.85
CA VAL A 42 -15.15 -13.14 9.52
C VAL A 42 -14.65 -14.23 8.58
N ARG A 43 -14.96 -15.49 8.89
CA ARG A 43 -14.59 -16.64 8.05
C ARG A 43 -15.24 -16.52 6.67
N PRO A 44 -14.47 -16.46 5.58
CA PRO A 44 -15.01 -16.49 4.22
C PRO A 44 -15.42 -17.91 3.83
N GLN A 45 -16.20 -18.03 2.76
CA GLN A 45 -16.54 -19.31 2.14
C GLN A 45 -15.35 -19.83 1.32
N GLY A 46 -15.25 -21.13 1.12
CA GLY A 46 -14.20 -21.76 0.33
C GLY A 46 -13.36 -22.77 1.13
N GLU A 47 -12.65 -23.64 0.41
CA GLU A 47 -11.72 -24.60 1.01
C GLU A 47 -10.45 -23.88 1.46
N VAL A 48 -9.91 -23.03 0.60
CA VAL A 48 -8.82 -22.10 0.91
C VAL A 48 -9.44 -20.79 1.42
N ARG A 49 -9.00 -20.34 2.58
CA ARG A 49 -9.53 -19.14 3.23
C ARG A 49 -8.39 -18.21 3.62
N LEU A 50 -8.24 -17.15 2.82
CA LEU A 50 -7.17 -16.14 2.97
C LEU A 50 -7.62 -14.99 3.88
N LEU A 51 -6.75 -14.58 4.80
CA LEU A 51 -6.83 -13.30 5.49
C LEU A 51 -5.70 -12.38 5.05
N VAL A 52 -6.01 -11.21 4.53
CA VAL A 52 -5.03 -10.13 4.28
C VAL A 52 -5.12 -9.12 5.44
N ALA A 53 -4.06 -8.98 6.22
CA ALA A 53 -4.10 -8.18 7.46
C ALA A 53 -2.69 -7.73 7.92
N PRO A 54 -2.59 -6.68 8.77
CA PRO A 54 -3.64 -5.84 9.34
C PRO A 54 -3.60 -4.36 8.86
N VAL A 55 -3.15 -4.07 7.65
CA VAL A 55 -2.82 -2.69 7.23
C VAL A 55 -3.80 -2.07 6.24
N ASN A 56 -4.12 -2.75 5.13
CA ASN A 56 -4.99 -2.25 4.06
C ASN A 56 -4.51 -0.91 3.44
N SER A 57 -3.22 -0.81 3.12
CA SER A 57 -2.63 0.41 2.55
C SER A 57 -3.33 0.84 1.26
N ALA A 58 -3.88 2.05 1.23
CA ALA A 58 -4.67 2.59 0.10
C ALA A 58 -5.80 1.65 -0.37
N GLY A 59 -6.41 0.88 0.54
CA GLY A 59 -7.47 -0.07 0.22
C GLY A 59 -6.98 -1.37 -0.42
N GLN A 60 -5.68 -1.58 -0.55
CA GLN A 60 -5.14 -2.69 -1.31
C GLN A 60 -5.34 -4.04 -0.63
N GLY A 61 -5.28 -4.11 0.70
CA GLY A 61 -5.57 -5.36 1.43
C GLY A 61 -6.96 -5.92 1.09
N PHE A 62 -7.97 -5.04 0.99
CA PHE A 62 -9.32 -5.42 0.55
C PHE A 62 -9.34 -5.86 -0.92
N LEU A 63 -8.70 -5.11 -1.81
CA LEU A 63 -8.68 -5.41 -3.24
C LEU A 63 -7.91 -6.69 -3.56
N TRP A 64 -6.79 -6.98 -2.88
CA TRP A 64 -6.10 -8.27 -3.02
C TRP A 64 -6.92 -9.44 -2.49
N ALA A 65 -7.69 -9.24 -1.42
CA ALA A 65 -8.65 -10.26 -0.98
C ALA A 65 -9.69 -10.54 -2.07
N ARG A 66 -10.26 -9.50 -2.70
CA ARG A 66 -11.19 -9.66 -3.85
C ARG A 66 -10.51 -10.34 -5.04
N ALA A 67 -9.25 -9.98 -5.36
CA ALA A 67 -8.50 -10.63 -6.43
C ALA A 67 -8.29 -12.14 -6.16
N ALA A 68 -7.95 -12.52 -4.91
CA ALA A 68 -7.79 -13.90 -4.52
C ALA A 68 -9.07 -14.73 -4.68
N GLU A 69 -10.25 -14.15 -4.47
CA GLU A 69 -11.55 -14.81 -4.70
C GLU A 69 -11.82 -15.13 -6.18
N GLY A 70 -11.06 -14.55 -7.12
CA GLY A 70 -11.05 -14.94 -8.52
C GLY A 70 -10.46 -16.34 -8.75
N ILE A 71 -9.76 -16.92 -7.78
CA ILE A 71 -9.20 -18.27 -7.85
C ILE A 71 -10.27 -19.28 -7.38
N PRO A 72 -10.61 -20.31 -8.17
CA PRO A 72 -11.62 -21.29 -7.79
C PRO A 72 -11.35 -21.95 -6.43
N GLY A 73 -12.35 -22.01 -5.56
CA GLY A 73 -12.24 -22.61 -4.23
C GLY A 73 -11.61 -21.72 -3.15
N VAL A 74 -11.17 -20.50 -3.51
CA VAL A 74 -10.62 -19.53 -2.58
C VAL A 74 -11.69 -18.54 -2.12
N GLY A 75 -11.84 -18.41 -0.81
CA GLY A 75 -12.53 -17.28 -0.21
C GLY A 75 -11.54 -16.40 0.53
N ALA A 76 -11.76 -15.09 0.58
CA ALA A 76 -10.83 -14.20 1.22
C ALA A 76 -11.53 -13.14 2.07
N ALA A 77 -10.81 -12.60 3.03
CA ALA A 77 -11.25 -11.45 3.82
C ALA A 77 -10.05 -10.55 4.14
N ASN A 78 -10.34 -9.29 4.39
CA ASN A 78 -9.36 -8.32 4.84
C ASN A 78 -9.72 -7.82 6.24
N LEU A 79 -8.68 -7.54 7.03
CA LEU A 79 -8.81 -6.77 8.28
C LEU A 79 -7.82 -5.62 8.26
N GLU A 80 -8.30 -4.42 8.58
CA GLU A 80 -7.44 -3.25 8.77
C GLU A 80 -7.45 -2.74 10.20
N THR A 81 -6.33 -2.13 10.58
CA THR A 81 -6.25 -1.27 11.75
C THR A 81 -6.20 0.18 11.32
N THR A 82 -7.14 0.98 11.76
CA THR A 82 -7.28 2.35 11.27
C THR A 82 -7.28 3.38 12.39
N SER A 83 -6.66 4.53 12.12
CA SER A 83 -6.82 5.74 12.92
C SER A 83 -7.97 6.60 12.36
N ALA A 84 -8.48 7.56 13.15
CA ALA A 84 -9.51 8.48 12.67
C ALA A 84 -9.08 9.24 11.39
N ALA A 85 -7.79 9.55 11.25
CA ALA A 85 -7.26 10.22 10.07
C ALA A 85 -7.26 9.31 8.83
N MET A 86 -6.98 8.02 9.00
CA MET A 86 -7.02 7.05 7.90
C MET A 86 -8.45 6.68 7.52
N ALA A 87 -9.34 6.52 8.51
CA ALA A 87 -10.75 6.24 8.28
C ALA A 87 -11.44 7.34 7.44
N ALA A 88 -10.95 8.59 7.52
CA ALA A 88 -11.48 9.70 6.73
C ALA A 88 -11.25 9.56 5.21
N PHE A 89 -10.31 8.70 4.77
CA PHE A 89 -10.15 8.38 3.35
C PHE A 89 -11.27 7.46 2.81
N GLY A 90 -11.93 6.69 3.68
CA GLY A 90 -13.07 5.86 3.30
C GLY A 90 -12.72 4.67 2.41
N PHE A 91 -11.52 4.10 2.53
CA PHE A 91 -11.19 2.86 1.84
C PHE A 91 -12.06 1.70 2.32
N ALA A 92 -12.44 0.82 1.39
CA ALA A 92 -13.21 -0.38 1.72
C ALA A 92 -12.37 -1.36 2.54
N ALA A 93 -13.02 -2.01 3.52
CA ALA A 93 -12.45 -3.09 4.30
C ALA A 93 -13.57 -4.03 4.76
N ASP A 94 -13.31 -5.35 4.86
CA ASP A 94 -14.28 -6.30 5.41
C ASP A 94 -14.42 -6.12 6.92
N VAL A 95 -13.31 -5.85 7.60
CA VAL A 95 -13.28 -5.55 9.03
C VAL A 95 -12.30 -4.41 9.30
N SER A 96 -12.81 -3.35 9.93
CA SER A 96 -11.99 -2.22 10.38
C SER A 96 -11.97 -2.15 11.90
N VAL A 97 -10.79 -2.04 12.49
CA VAL A 97 -10.57 -2.01 13.94
C VAL A 97 -9.79 -0.76 14.32
N PRO A 98 -10.24 0.03 15.30
CA PRO A 98 -9.50 1.18 15.79
C PRO A 98 -8.09 0.81 16.26
N GLU A 99 -7.10 1.65 15.92
CA GLU A 99 -5.70 1.44 16.31
C GLU A 99 -5.53 1.24 17.83
N GLY A 100 -6.30 1.97 18.64
CA GLY A 100 -6.28 1.80 20.10
C GLY A 100 -6.73 0.41 20.55
N ALA A 101 -7.73 -0.16 19.89
CA ALA A 101 -8.18 -1.52 20.18
C ALA A 101 -7.11 -2.56 19.80
N TYR A 102 -6.51 -2.41 18.63
CA TYR A 102 -5.39 -3.24 18.18
C TYR A 102 -4.21 -3.20 19.17
N LEU A 103 -3.91 -2.03 19.72
CA LEU A 103 -2.79 -1.84 20.65
C LEU A 103 -3.07 -2.37 22.06
N PHE A 104 -4.30 -2.23 22.59
CA PHE A 104 -4.58 -2.36 24.02
C PHE A 104 -5.68 -3.35 24.38
N ALA A 105 -6.67 -3.64 23.48
CA ALA A 105 -7.84 -4.45 23.85
C ALA A 105 -7.53 -5.95 23.88
N ARG A 106 -7.14 -6.46 25.04
CA ARG A 106 -6.73 -7.88 25.24
C ARG A 106 -7.87 -8.87 24.99
N GLY A 107 -9.11 -8.48 25.29
CA GLY A 107 -10.29 -9.30 24.99
C GLY A 107 -10.48 -9.47 23.51
N TRP A 108 -10.40 -8.35 22.76
CA TRP A 108 -10.46 -8.39 21.30
C TRP A 108 -9.31 -9.22 20.72
N GLN A 109 -8.06 -9.01 21.14
CA GLN A 109 -6.89 -9.75 20.66
C GLN A 109 -7.07 -11.27 20.80
N ARG A 110 -7.65 -11.74 21.94
CA ARG A 110 -7.96 -13.17 22.14
C ARG A 110 -9.06 -13.66 21.22
N ARG A 111 -10.13 -12.88 21.02
CA ARG A 111 -11.21 -13.24 20.08
C ARG A 111 -10.70 -13.27 18.63
N GLN A 112 -9.91 -12.28 18.22
CA GLN A 112 -9.31 -12.20 16.88
C GLN A 112 -8.40 -13.42 16.62
N ARG A 113 -7.50 -13.76 17.55
CA ARG A 113 -6.65 -14.94 17.45
C ARG A 113 -7.47 -16.22 17.25
N ARG A 114 -8.54 -16.39 18.02
CA ARG A 114 -9.45 -17.55 17.87
C ARG A 114 -10.13 -17.54 16.52
N ALA A 115 -10.69 -16.42 16.09
CA ALA A 115 -11.37 -16.28 14.81
C ALA A 115 -10.45 -16.63 13.63
N VAL A 116 -9.21 -16.13 13.64
CA VAL A 116 -8.23 -16.43 12.59
C VAL A 116 -7.86 -17.92 12.59
N ARG A 117 -7.49 -18.48 13.74
CA ARG A 117 -7.06 -19.89 13.82
C ARG A 117 -8.15 -20.89 13.44
N SER A 118 -9.42 -20.59 13.69
CA SER A 118 -10.52 -21.49 13.35
C SER A 118 -11.16 -21.19 11.98
N GLY A 119 -11.00 -19.96 11.48
CA GLY A 119 -11.70 -19.48 10.28
C GLY A 119 -10.88 -19.50 9.01
N PHE A 120 -9.56 -19.44 9.10
CA PHE A 120 -8.67 -19.25 7.95
C PHE A 120 -7.69 -20.40 7.79
N THR A 121 -7.16 -20.55 6.57
CA THR A 121 -6.11 -21.51 6.21
C THR A 121 -4.82 -20.79 5.82
N HIS A 122 -4.96 -19.55 5.35
CA HIS A 122 -3.85 -18.72 4.86
C HIS A 122 -3.92 -17.33 5.44
N VAL A 123 -2.76 -16.73 5.66
CA VAL A 123 -2.61 -15.34 6.09
C VAL A 123 -1.55 -14.65 5.24
N LEU A 124 -1.89 -13.52 4.66
CA LEU A 124 -0.93 -12.59 4.08
C LEU A 124 -0.70 -11.45 5.08
N LEU A 125 0.46 -11.49 5.75
CA LEU A 125 0.81 -10.58 6.83
C LEU A 125 1.45 -9.31 6.28
N GLU A 126 0.79 -8.19 6.46
CA GLU A 126 1.21 -6.90 5.92
C GLU A 126 2.20 -6.17 6.83
N SER A 127 3.25 -5.59 6.21
CA SER A 127 4.17 -4.61 6.83
C SER A 127 4.90 -5.10 8.08
N GLY A 128 5.05 -6.43 8.27
CA GLY A 128 5.68 -7.00 9.45
C GLY A 128 4.98 -6.63 10.77
N ARG A 129 3.66 -6.39 10.74
CA ARG A 129 2.87 -6.06 11.94
C ARG A 129 2.34 -7.31 12.63
N PHE A 130 1.87 -7.15 13.85
CA PHE A 130 1.24 -8.25 14.59
C PHE A 130 -0.13 -8.59 14.01
N LEU A 131 -0.40 -9.87 13.80
CA LEU A 131 -1.68 -10.33 13.23
C LEU A 131 -2.87 -10.18 14.20
N TYR A 132 -2.64 -10.32 15.49
CA TYR A 132 -3.67 -10.36 16.53
C TYR A 132 -3.67 -9.16 17.47
N GLY A 133 -3.00 -8.07 17.09
CA GLY A 133 -2.71 -6.96 17.98
C GLY A 133 -1.36 -7.11 18.69
N THR A 134 -0.87 -6.03 19.26
CA THR A 134 0.51 -5.97 19.79
C THR A 134 0.74 -6.89 20.97
N ASP A 135 1.90 -7.55 20.98
CA ASP A 135 2.40 -8.36 22.08
C ASP A 135 3.74 -7.76 22.59
N PRO A 136 3.83 -7.30 23.84
CA PRO A 136 5.05 -6.68 24.34
C PRO A 136 6.19 -7.69 24.63
N MET A 137 5.88 -8.98 24.66
CA MET A 137 6.84 -10.06 25.00
C MET A 137 7.32 -10.81 23.77
N ARG A 138 6.82 -10.49 22.59
CA ARG A 138 7.07 -11.24 21.35
C ARG A 138 7.31 -10.31 20.18
N THR A 139 7.96 -10.82 19.17
CA THR A 139 8.12 -10.15 17.87
C THR A 139 7.00 -10.54 16.89
N PRO A 140 6.74 -9.75 15.85
CA PRO A 140 5.82 -10.16 14.79
C PRO A 140 6.19 -11.49 14.13
N LEU A 141 7.49 -11.77 13.95
CA LEU A 141 7.98 -13.04 13.40
C LEU A 141 7.62 -14.24 14.28
N GLU A 142 7.80 -14.13 15.61
CA GLU A 142 7.42 -15.20 16.53
C GLU A 142 5.91 -15.48 16.50
N VAL A 143 5.08 -14.43 16.35
CA VAL A 143 3.63 -14.58 16.21
C VAL A 143 3.27 -15.20 14.85
N ALA A 144 3.99 -14.86 13.79
CA ALA A 144 3.81 -15.46 12.46
C ALA A 144 4.18 -16.95 12.48
N ARG A 145 5.30 -17.33 13.10
CA ARG A 145 5.72 -18.74 13.29
C ARG A 145 4.71 -19.52 14.10
N GLU A 146 4.27 -19.00 15.24
CA GLU A 146 3.20 -19.64 16.03
C GLU A 146 1.91 -19.82 15.19
N THR A 147 1.59 -18.88 14.32
CA THR A 147 0.42 -18.99 13.44
C THR A 147 0.60 -20.14 12.45
N ALA A 148 1.81 -20.28 11.88
CA ALA A 148 2.16 -21.40 11.01
C ALA A 148 2.15 -22.75 11.76
N ASP A 149 2.67 -22.80 12.97
CA ASP A 149 2.65 -24.00 13.84
C ASP A 149 1.22 -24.47 14.16
N HIS A 150 0.23 -23.56 14.09
CA HIS A 150 -1.18 -23.90 14.22
C HIS A 150 -1.84 -24.32 12.89
N GLY A 151 -1.05 -24.59 11.86
CA GLY A 151 -1.49 -25.14 10.58
C GLY A 151 -1.96 -24.10 9.56
N LEU A 152 -1.73 -22.80 9.77
CA LEU A 152 -2.00 -21.77 8.77
C LEU A 152 -0.77 -21.52 7.90
N ARG A 153 -0.94 -21.36 6.60
CA ARG A 153 0.14 -20.88 5.74
C ARG A 153 0.27 -19.37 5.88
N VAL A 154 1.49 -18.91 6.11
CA VAL A 154 1.79 -17.47 6.30
C VAL A 154 2.66 -16.97 5.15
N GLY A 155 2.25 -15.88 4.50
CA GLY A 155 3.05 -15.09 3.58
C GLY A 155 3.30 -13.69 4.13
N LEU A 156 4.40 -13.06 3.74
CA LEU A 156 4.77 -11.70 4.12
C LEU A 156 4.50 -10.75 2.96
N LEU A 157 3.85 -9.61 3.22
CA LEU A 157 3.56 -8.59 2.21
C LEU A 157 4.12 -7.22 2.62
N TRP A 158 4.85 -6.60 1.68
CA TRP A 158 5.53 -5.32 1.88
C TRP A 158 5.08 -4.28 0.86
N HIS A 159 4.91 -3.02 1.34
CA HIS A 159 4.29 -1.96 0.53
C HIS A 159 5.26 -0.87 0.06
N GLY A 160 6.41 -0.71 0.69
CA GLY A 160 7.38 0.33 0.35
C GLY A 160 8.07 0.90 1.58
N SER A 161 7.52 1.88 2.24
CA SER A 161 8.13 2.52 3.41
C SER A 161 8.29 1.62 4.64
N ASP A 162 7.75 0.42 4.60
CA ASP A 162 7.91 -0.62 5.61
C ASP A 162 9.14 -1.51 5.39
N ILE A 163 9.68 -1.59 4.17
CA ILE A 163 10.79 -2.48 3.80
C ILE A 163 11.93 -1.80 3.03
N ARG A 164 11.64 -0.67 2.35
CA ARG A 164 12.64 0.13 1.60
C ARG A 164 13.59 0.80 2.58
N VAL A 165 14.84 0.34 2.63
CA VAL A 165 15.87 0.86 3.54
C VAL A 165 16.34 2.23 3.07
N PRO A 166 16.16 3.31 3.87
CA PRO A 166 16.51 4.68 3.48
C PRO A 166 17.95 4.86 3.00
N SER A 167 18.93 4.30 3.71
CA SER A 167 20.35 4.43 3.34
C SER A 167 20.69 3.69 2.04
N SER A 168 20.05 2.57 1.75
CA SER A 168 20.20 1.85 0.49
C SER A 168 19.54 2.61 -0.65
N HIS A 169 18.35 3.14 -0.44
CA HIS A 169 17.63 3.93 -1.42
C HIS A 169 18.38 5.21 -1.79
N ALA A 170 18.98 5.91 -0.80
CA ALA A 170 19.78 7.12 -1.05
C ALA A 170 21.08 6.87 -1.86
N ARG A 171 21.58 5.63 -1.89
CA ARG A 171 22.74 5.26 -2.74
C ARG A 171 22.33 4.91 -4.17
N PHE A 172 21.12 4.43 -4.33
CA PHE A 172 20.60 3.95 -5.61
C PHE A 172 19.88 5.07 -6.38
N GLU A 173 19.07 5.88 -5.68
CA GLU A 173 18.25 6.94 -6.27
C GLU A 173 18.85 8.32 -5.99
N GLN A 174 19.26 9.03 -7.05
CA GLN A 174 19.90 10.35 -6.96
C GLN A 174 19.03 11.39 -6.25
N ASP A 175 17.71 11.35 -6.49
CA ASP A 175 16.74 12.28 -5.90
C ASP A 175 16.03 11.70 -4.69
N SER A 176 16.62 10.67 -4.06
CA SER A 176 16.08 10.04 -2.87
C SER A 176 15.63 11.06 -1.83
N PRO A 177 14.43 10.91 -1.24
CA PRO A 177 13.98 11.79 -0.16
C PRO A 177 14.86 11.68 1.08
N PHE A 178 15.68 10.63 1.19
CA PHE A 178 16.57 10.32 2.31
C PHE A 178 18.02 10.73 2.07
N GLY A 179 18.36 11.16 0.84
CA GLY A 179 19.70 11.61 0.45
C GLY A 179 19.94 13.09 0.74
N GLU A 180 21.09 13.60 0.29
CA GLU A 180 21.50 15.01 0.49
C GLU A 180 20.52 16.02 -0.12
N ARG A 181 19.92 15.69 -1.27
CA ARG A 181 18.88 16.50 -1.94
C ARG A 181 17.48 16.25 -1.38
N GLY A 182 17.34 15.37 -0.40
CA GLY A 182 16.07 14.96 0.18
C GLY A 182 15.58 15.91 1.26
N ALA A 183 14.26 15.96 1.44
CA ALA A 183 13.60 16.78 2.46
C ALA A 183 12.97 15.93 3.59
N TYR A 184 13.27 14.63 3.65
CA TYR A 184 12.72 13.80 4.71
C TYR A 184 13.44 14.06 6.03
N PRO A 185 12.73 14.31 7.14
CA PRO A 185 13.36 14.70 8.39
C PRO A 185 14.36 13.66 8.90
N PRO A 186 15.57 14.05 9.32
CA PRO A 186 16.63 13.12 9.72
C PRO A 186 16.23 12.19 10.86
N GLU A 187 15.46 12.68 11.84
CA GLU A 187 14.96 11.84 12.94
C GLU A 187 13.97 10.77 12.45
N ALA A 188 13.04 11.16 11.58
CA ALA A 188 12.10 10.24 10.96
C ALA A 188 12.82 9.22 10.06
N THR A 189 13.86 9.65 9.34
CA THR A 189 14.72 8.76 8.53
C THR A 189 15.38 7.70 9.41
N ARG A 190 15.95 8.06 10.57
CA ARG A 190 16.56 7.10 11.50
C ARG A 190 15.56 6.08 12.05
N VAL A 191 14.36 6.52 12.41
CA VAL A 191 13.29 5.63 12.85
C VAL A 191 12.85 4.68 11.74
N LEU A 192 12.73 5.20 10.52
CA LEU A 192 12.39 4.43 9.34
C LEU A 192 13.47 3.39 9.01
N GLU A 193 14.74 3.79 9.03
CA GLU A 193 15.90 2.91 8.83
C GLU A 193 15.87 1.72 9.80
N ALA A 194 15.75 1.99 11.10
CA ALA A 194 15.73 0.94 12.11
C ALA A 194 14.57 -0.04 11.89
N ARG A 195 13.39 0.46 11.51
CA ARG A 195 12.20 -0.36 11.22
C ARG A 195 12.39 -1.21 9.97
N THR A 196 12.85 -0.62 8.88
CA THR A 196 13.03 -1.33 7.61
C THR A 196 14.12 -2.39 7.70
N LEU A 197 15.23 -2.11 8.42
CA LEU A 197 16.26 -3.12 8.71
C LEU A 197 15.73 -4.26 9.58
N ALA A 198 14.85 -4.00 10.54
CA ALA A 198 14.20 -5.07 11.32
C ALA A 198 13.27 -5.92 10.46
N ASN A 199 12.55 -5.30 9.52
CA ASN A 199 11.67 -5.99 8.59
C ASN A 199 12.46 -6.80 7.54
N ARG A 200 13.61 -6.29 7.06
CA ARG A 200 14.53 -7.09 6.21
C ARG A 200 15.01 -8.34 6.95
N ARG A 201 15.41 -8.21 8.23
CA ARG A 201 15.76 -9.39 9.04
C ARG A 201 14.61 -10.37 9.21
N MET A 202 13.35 -9.89 9.33
CA MET A 202 12.19 -10.77 9.35
C MET A 202 12.06 -11.62 8.08
N VAL A 203 12.40 -11.06 6.93
CA VAL A 203 12.47 -11.81 5.65
C VAL A 203 13.62 -12.81 5.69
N ASP A 204 14.83 -12.40 6.09
CA ASP A 204 16.02 -13.23 6.10
C ASP A 204 15.92 -14.39 7.10
N ASP A 205 15.30 -14.15 8.26
CA ASP A 205 15.12 -15.11 9.35
C ASP A 205 13.94 -16.06 9.15
N SER A 206 13.22 -16.01 8.02
CA SER A 206 12.06 -16.87 7.74
C SER A 206 12.08 -17.44 6.31
N ASP A 207 11.41 -18.60 6.14
CA ASP A 207 11.18 -19.23 4.84
C ASP A 207 9.78 -18.92 4.28
N PHE A 208 9.06 -17.97 4.88
CA PHE A 208 7.75 -17.56 4.40
C PHE A 208 7.81 -16.99 2.98
N PRO A 209 6.82 -17.29 2.12
CA PRO A 209 6.64 -16.60 0.84
C PRO A 209 6.61 -15.09 1.05
N VAL A 210 7.29 -14.36 0.17
CA VAL A 210 7.45 -12.91 0.26
C VAL A 210 6.80 -12.25 -0.94
N PHE A 211 5.94 -11.28 -0.69
CA PHE A 211 5.27 -10.48 -1.70
C PHE A 211 5.63 -9.01 -1.53
N VAL A 212 5.74 -8.30 -2.65
CA VAL A 212 6.00 -6.86 -2.69
C VAL A 212 5.00 -6.17 -3.60
N SER A 213 4.43 -5.05 -3.17
CA SER A 213 3.34 -4.39 -3.89
C SER A 213 3.81 -3.55 -5.09
N THR A 214 5.10 -3.22 -5.15
CA THR A 214 5.66 -2.43 -6.25
C THR A 214 6.93 -3.07 -6.80
N PRO A 215 7.22 -2.93 -8.12
CA PRO A 215 8.39 -3.55 -8.73
C PRO A 215 9.72 -3.00 -8.23
N GLY A 216 9.75 -1.78 -7.69
CA GLY A 216 10.94 -1.20 -7.06
C GLY A 216 11.36 -1.85 -5.74
N LEU A 217 10.64 -2.87 -5.28
CA LEU A 217 10.96 -3.68 -4.10
C LEU A 217 11.41 -5.12 -4.45
N LEU A 218 11.60 -5.43 -5.71
CA LEU A 218 12.09 -6.75 -6.15
C LEU A 218 13.57 -7.02 -5.74
N ASP A 219 14.22 -6.06 -5.10
CA ASP A 219 15.49 -6.24 -4.38
C ASP A 219 15.32 -6.98 -3.04
N VAL A 220 14.09 -7.16 -2.55
CA VAL A 220 13.80 -7.99 -1.37
C VAL A 220 13.99 -9.46 -1.75
N PRO A 221 14.81 -10.22 -1.01
CA PRO A 221 15.10 -11.61 -1.36
C PRO A 221 13.82 -12.46 -1.50
N ARG A 222 13.77 -13.31 -2.52
CA ARG A 222 12.67 -14.27 -2.79
C ARG A 222 11.30 -13.62 -3.00
N SER A 223 11.27 -12.32 -3.28
CA SER A 223 10.00 -11.63 -3.43
C SER A 223 9.34 -11.91 -4.78
N THR A 224 8.03 -12.03 -4.73
CA THR A 224 7.13 -12.03 -5.88
C THR A 224 6.42 -10.69 -5.95
N TRP A 225 6.39 -10.07 -7.12
CA TRP A 225 5.58 -8.85 -7.28
C TRP A 225 4.10 -9.20 -7.22
N LEU A 226 3.40 -8.62 -6.26
CA LEU A 226 1.95 -8.64 -6.12
C LEU A 226 1.42 -7.28 -6.59
N PRO A 227 1.02 -7.14 -7.85
CA PRO A 227 0.58 -5.85 -8.38
C PRO A 227 -0.55 -5.24 -7.55
N VAL A 228 -0.55 -3.92 -7.40
CA VAL A 228 -1.70 -3.21 -6.83
C VAL A 228 -2.93 -3.42 -7.72
N VAL A 229 -4.10 -3.46 -7.13
CA VAL A 229 -5.37 -3.69 -7.84
C VAL A 229 -6.16 -2.41 -7.94
N VAL A 230 -6.71 -2.14 -9.14
CA VAL A 230 -7.58 -1.00 -9.43
C VAL A 230 -8.86 -1.51 -10.07
N ASP A 231 -9.99 -1.17 -9.51
CA ASP A 231 -11.29 -1.36 -10.19
C ASP A 231 -11.40 -0.35 -11.34
N ALA A 232 -10.89 -0.73 -12.51
CA ALA A 232 -10.81 0.16 -13.67
C ALA A 232 -12.17 0.73 -14.07
N ALA A 233 -13.27 -0.01 -13.88
CA ALA A 233 -14.61 0.46 -14.23
C ALA A 233 -15.02 1.71 -13.44
N ARG A 234 -14.55 1.84 -12.20
CA ARG A 234 -14.80 3.00 -11.34
C ARG A 234 -14.09 4.27 -11.81
N TRP A 235 -12.98 4.13 -12.55
CA TRP A 235 -12.12 5.25 -12.97
C TRP A 235 -12.38 5.70 -14.41
N ARG A 236 -13.01 4.86 -15.24
CA ARG A 236 -13.27 5.19 -16.64
C ARG A 236 -14.09 6.47 -16.80
N THR A 237 -13.71 7.28 -17.76
CA THR A 237 -14.39 8.51 -18.14
C THR A 237 -14.37 8.67 -19.66
N ASP A 238 -15.43 9.22 -20.24
CA ASP A 238 -15.51 9.49 -21.67
C ASP A 238 -14.71 10.74 -22.10
N ARG A 239 -14.34 11.60 -21.13
CA ARG A 239 -13.54 12.78 -21.39
C ARG A 239 -12.10 12.38 -21.72
N ARG A 240 -11.59 12.83 -22.87
CA ARG A 240 -10.18 12.69 -23.22
C ARG A 240 -9.36 13.84 -22.64
N PRO A 241 -8.07 13.61 -22.29
CA PRO A 241 -7.21 14.71 -21.87
C PRO A 241 -7.02 15.70 -23.00
N PHE A 242 -6.93 16.98 -22.65
CA PHE A 242 -6.74 18.13 -23.55
C PHE A 242 -7.90 18.42 -24.52
N GLU A 243 -9.10 17.92 -24.29
CA GLU A 243 -10.29 18.19 -25.15
C GLU A 243 -10.90 19.58 -24.97
N GLY A 244 -10.21 20.51 -24.39
CA GLY A 244 -10.72 21.88 -24.38
C GLY A 244 -10.21 22.76 -23.26
N GLY A 245 -10.07 24.03 -23.58
CA GLY A 245 -9.69 25.05 -22.63
C GLY A 245 -8.24 24.94 -22.12
N ILE A 246 -8.02 25.54 -20.97
CA ILE A 246 -6.73 25.49 -20.28
C ILE A 246 -6.59 24.12 -19.59
N PRO A 247 -5.50 23.37 -19.84
CA PRO A 247 -5.32 22.03 -19.25
C PRO A 247 -5.30 22.05 -17.72
N VAL A 248 -5.93 21.03 -17.12
CA VAL A 248 -6.02 20.83 -15.68
C VAL A 248 -4.93 19.86 -15.24
N VAL A 249 -4.05 20.32 -14.34
CA VAL A 249 -3.02 19.51 -13.72
C VAL A 249 -3.42 19.19 -12.26
N ALA A 250 -3.65 17.91 -11.97
CA ALA A 250 -4.01 17.46 -10.62
C ALA A 250 -2.80 16.87 -9.89
N TYR A 251 -2.60 17.28 -8.64
CA TYR A 251 -1.61 16.74 -7.74
C TYR A 251 -2.20 16.45 -6.36
N VAL A 252 -2.19 15.18 -5.95
CA VAL A 252 -2.79 14.71 -4.68
C VAL A 252 -1.71 14.00 -3.85
N PRO A 253 -0.76 14.74 -3.24
CA PRO A 253 0.32 14.14 -2.48
C PRO A 253 -0.17 13.63 -1.12
N SER A 254 -0.11 12.31 -0.88
CA SER A 254 -0.38 11.71 0.44
C SER A 254 0.74 11.96 1.46
N ASN A 255 1.98 12.11 0.99
CA ASN A 255 3.17 12.42 1.80
C ASN A 255 4.08 13.36 1.02
N ALA A 256 3.94 14.66 1.26
CA ALA A 256 4.64 15.71 0.53
C ALA A 256 6.19 15.57 0.50
N PRO A 257 6.89 15.26 1.62
CA PRO A 257 8.33 15.06 1.61
C PRO A 257 8.82 13.91 0.73
N LEU A 258 8.05 12.81 0.68
CA LEU A 258 8.40 11.64 -0.15
C LEU A 258 8.12 11.88 -1.63
N LYS A 259 7.13 12.74 -1.94
CA LYS A 259 6.70 13.00 -3.31
C LYS A 259 7.41 14.18 -3.98
N GLY A 260 8.20 14.99 -3.26
CA GLY A 260 8.93 16.14 -3.78
C GLY A 260 8.06 17.40 -3.93
N SER A 261 6.97 17.49 -3.19
CA SER A 261 5.91 18.48 -3.41
C SER A 261 6.35 19.97 -3.40
N PRO A 262 7.23 20.47 -2.52
CA PRO A 262 7.51 21.91 -2.49
C PRO A 262 8.05 22.46 -3.81
N GLN A 263 9.02 21.77 -4.44
CA GLN A 263 9.60 22.20 -5.70
C GLN A 263 8.65 22.06 -6.88
N VAL A 264 7.81 21.03 -6.85
CA VAL A 264 6.76 20.83 -7.84
C VAL A 264 5.67 21.89 -7.72
N ASP A 265 5.22 22.20 -6.49
CA ASP A 265 4.22 23.22 -6.21
C ASP A 265 4.65 24.61 -6.72
N GLU A 266 5.93 24.98 -6.56
CA GLU A 266 6.50 26.24 -7.03
C GLU A 266 6.38 26.38 -8.56
N GLN A 267 6.80 25.35 -9.30
CA GLN A 267 6.76 25.33 -10.76
C GLN A 267 5.33 25.40 -11.29
N LEU A 268 4.40 24.63 -10.70
CA LEU A 268 3.01 24.60 -11.14
C LEU A 268 2.27 25.91 -10.82
N THR A 269 2.57 26.53 -9.68
CA THR A 269 2.01 27.83 -9.33
C THR A 269 2.50 28.92 -10.30
N ALA A 270 3.74 28.81 -10.79
CA ALA A 270 4.26 29.73 -11.82
C ALA A 270 3.49 29.57 -13.14
N LEU A 271 3.30 28.32 -13.61
CA LEU A 271 2.53 28.04 -14.82
C LEU A 271 1.07 28.49 -14.74
N GLU A 272 0.45 28.37 -13.57
CA GLU A 272 -0.92 28.83 -13.32
C GLU A 272 -1.00 30.36 -13.39
N ARG A 273 -0.04 31.08 -12.82
CA ARG A 273 0.05 32.57 -12.92
C ARG A 273 0.24 33.05 -14.35
N GLU A 274 0.91 32.27 -15.17
CA GLU A 274 1.04 32.53 -16.63
C GLU A 274 -0.27 32.23 -17.39
N GLY A 275 -1.25 31.59 -16.75
CA GLY A 275 -2.52 31.24 -17.34
C GLY A 275 -2.46 30.07 -18.32
N VAL A 276 -1.39 29.26 -18.31
CA VAL A 276 -1.20 28.14 -19.24
C VAL A 276 -1.74 26.81 -18.72
N ILE A 277 -1.98 26.70 -17.42
CA ILE A 277 -2.65 25.54 -16.77
C ILE A 277 -3.63 26.00 -15.69
N VAL A 278 -4.52 25.09 -15.28
CA VAL A 278 -5.27 25.15 -14.03
C VAL A 278 -4.63 24.15 -13.06
N TYR A 279 -4.03 24.63 -11.99
CA TYR A 279 -3.39 23.77 -10.99
C TYR A 279 -4.35 23.39 -9.88
N ARG A 280 -4.60 22.10 -9.71
CA ARG A 280 -5.44 21.52 -8.64
C ARG A 280 -4.57 20.74 -7.65
N ARG A 281 -4.07 21.42 -6.62
CA ARG A 281 -3.41 20.78 -5.48
C ARG A 281 -4.46 20.41 -4.45
N LEU A 282 -4.61 19.12 -4.18
CA LEU A 282 -5.63 18.58 -3.29
C LEU A 282 -4.98 17.72 -2.20
N GLU A 283 -5.52 17.78 -0.99
CA GLU A 283 -5.08 16.98 0.14
C GLU A 283 -6.27 16.30 0.80
N ARG A 284 -6.06 15.08 1.31
CA ARG A 284 -7.05 14.32 2.08
C ARG A 284 -8.39 14.15 1.36
N VAL A 285 -8.32 13.94 0.07
CA VAL A 285 -9.52 13.66 -0.74
C VAL A 285 -10.04 12.25 -0.37
N PRO A 286 -11.33 12.10 -0.03
CA PRO A 286 -11.93 10.79 0.17
C PRO A 286 -11.84 9.92 -1.09
N ALA A 287 -11.64 8.62 -0.91
CA ALA A 287 -11.42 7.68 -2.02
C ALA A 287 -12.60 7.62 -3.01
N ASP A 288 -13.83 7.87 -2.56
CA ASP A 288 -15.02 7.92 -3.42
C ASP A 288 -15.08 9.17 -4.32
N ARG A 289 -14.33 10.23 -3.97
CA ARG A 289 -14.24 11.46 -4.77
C ARG A 289 -13.11 11.47 -5.78
N MET A 290 -12.12 10.60 -5.60
CA MET A 290 -10.93 10.56 -6.45
C MET A 290 -11.24 10.30 -7.94
N PRO A 291 -12.20 9.42 -8.32
CA PRO A 291 -12.54 9.23 -9.73
C PRO A 291 -13.00 10.52 -10.44
N MET A 292 -13.77 11.37 -9.76
CA MET A 292 -14.17 12.67 -10.29
C MET A 292 -12.96 13.60 -10.46
N VAL A 293 -12.08 13.65 -9.45
CA VAL A 293 -10.87 14.48 -9.50
C VAL A 293 -9.98 14.12 -10.69
N TYR A 294 -9.72 12.83 -10.89
CA TYR A 294 -8.90 12.39 -12.01
C TYR A 294 -9.65 12.46 -13.34
N GLY A 295 -10.96 12.19 -13.37
CA GLY A 295 -11.79 12.35 -14.56
C GLY A 295 -11.78 13.75 -15.13
N GLU A 296 -11.66 14.78 -14.29
CA GLU A 296 -11.60 16.19 -14.70
C GLU A 296 -10.18 16.70 -15.01
N ALA A 297 -9.12 15.94 -14.66
CA ALA A 297 -7.76 16.31 -14.96
C ALA A 297 -7.35 15.96 -16.39
N ASP A 298 -6.34 16.62 -16.92
CA ASP A 298 -5.64 16.28 -18.17
C ASP A 298 -4.33 15.59 -17.85
N ILE A 299 -3.62 16.11 -16.85
CA ILE A 299 -2.36 15.61 -16.35
C ILE A 299 -2.51 15.29 -14.86
N VAL A 300 -2.01 14.14 -14.42
CA VAL A 300 -1.91 13.76 -13.01
C VAL A 300 -0.47 13.55 -12.64
N LEU A 301 -0.06 14.14 -11.52
CA LEU A 301 1.28 13.98 -10.99
C LEU A 301 1.28 12.89 -9.90
N ASP A 302 2.21 11.92 -10.01
CA ASP A 302 2.34 10.85 -9.00
C ASP A 302 3.45 11.19 -7.99
N GLN A 303 4.66 10.70 -8.20
CA GLN A 303 5.78 10.87 -7.28
C GLN A 303 7.09 11.03 -8.05
N PHE A 304 8.05 11.78 -7.44
CA PHE A 304 9.26 12.21 -8.14
C PHE A 304 10.57 11.82 -7.43
N ARG A 305 10.48 11.16 -6.27
CA ARG A 305 11.67 10.93 -5.43
C ARG A 305 11.90 9.48 -5.04
N LEU A 306 10.94 8.59 -5.30
CA LEU A 306 11.07 7.18 -4.94
C LEU A 306 11.52 6.29 -6.11
N GLY A 307 11.53 6.82 -7.32
CA GLY A 307 11.89 6.06 -8.51
C GLY A 307 10.95 4.88 -8.79
N ASP A 308 9.70 4.97 -8.35
CA ASP A 308 8.70 3.89 -8.40
C ASP A 308 7.32 4.50 -8.70
N TYR A 309 6.30 3.70 -8.92
CA TYR A 309 4.93 4.18 -9.09
C TYR A 309 3.98 3.48 -8.12
N GLY A 310 2.87 4.14 -7.80
CA GLY A 310 1.93 3.67 -6.80
C GLY A 310 0.49 3.59 -7.30
N VAL A 311 -0.41 3.34 -6.34
CA VAL A 311 -1.86 3.24 -6.59
C VAL A 311 -2.41 4.46 -7.31
N ALA A 312 -1.98 5.68 -6.92
CA ALA A 312 -2.43 6.92 -7.53
C ALA A 312 -2.13 7.01 -9.03
N ALA A 313 -0.93 6.54 -9.45
CA ALA A 313 -0.57 6.47 -10.87
C ALA A 313 -1.46 5.47 -11.62
N CYS A 314 -1.72 4.28 -11.02
CA CYS A 314 -2.58 3.26 -11.62
C CYS A 314 -4.02 3.76 -11.77
N GLU A 315 -4.56 4.44 -10.77
CA GLU A 315 -5.88 5.07 -10.80
C GLU A 315 -5.99 6.15 -11.89
N ALA A 316 -4.98 7.01 -12.00
CA ALA A 316 -4.93 8.04 -13.03
C ALA A 316 -4.79 7.44 -14.45
N MET A 317 -3.99 6.39 -14.62
CA MET A 317 -3.89 5.63 -15.87
C MET A 317 -5.22 4.96 -16.22
N ALA A 318 -5.93 4.37 -15.25
CA ALA A 318 -7.27 3.81 -15.46
C ALA A 318 -8.28 4.85 -15.94
N ALA A 319 -8.18 6.10 -15.46
CA ALA A 319 -8.96 7.23 -15.92
C ALA A 319 -8.51 7.79 -17.29
N GLY A 320 -7.50 7.21 -17.93
CA GLY A 320 -6.95 7.68 -19.20
C GLY A 320 -6.25 9.05 -19.11
N ARG A 321 -5.71 9.38 -17.94
CA ARG A 321 -4.98 10.66 -17.76
C ARG A 321 -3.52 10.49 -18.12
N LEU A 322 -2.90 11.60 -18.60
CA LEU A 322 -1.46 11.62 -18.77
C LEU A 322 -0.79 11.68 -17.40
N VAL A 323 0.00 10.67 -17.08
CA VAL A 323 0.68 10.58 -15.76
C VAL A 323 2.13 11.00 -15.88
N LEU A 324 2.55 11.96 -15.07
CA LEU A 324 3.94 12.38 -14.92
C LEU A 324 4.49 11.88 -13.59
N GLY A 325 5.70 11.34 -13.60
CA GLY A 325 6.40 10.90 -12.41
C GLY A 325 7.79 10.39 -12.74
N HIS A 326 8.63 10.28 -11.72
CA HIS A 326 9.94 9.67 -11.87
C HIS A 326 9.87 8.18 -11.56
N VAL A 327 10.20 7.35 -12.56
CA VAL A 327 10.29 5.89 -12.41
C VAL A 327 11.66 5.44 -12.86
N HIS A 328 12.46 4.91 -11.92
CA HIS A 328 13.81 4.45 -12.16
C HIS A 328 13.86 3.46 -13.33
N PRO A 329 14.92 3.50 -14.20
CA PRO A 329 15.04 2.61 -15.34
C PRO A 329 14.90 1.11 -14.99
N ASP A 330 15.46 0.68 -13.86
CA ASP A 330 15.38 -0.72 -13.41
C ASP A 330 13.95 -1.13 -13.06
N VAL A 331 13.14 -0.20 -12.53
CA VAL A 331 11.71 -0.44 -12.27
C VAL A 331 10.94 -0.60 -13.58
N ARG A 332 11.21 0.26 -14.57
CA ARG A 332 10.63 0.13 -15.92
C ARG A 332 11.03 -1.19 -16.57
N GLN A 333 12.29 -1.58 -16.44
CA GLN A 333 12.77 -2.86 -16.95
C GLN A 333 12.12 -4.05 -16.23
N ALA A 334 11.93 -3.97 -14.90
CA ALA A 334 11.22 -4.98 -14.15
C ALA A 334 9.76 -5.13 -14.61
N VAL A 335 9.04 -4.02 -14.78
CA VAL A 335 7.67 -4.04 -15.34
C VAL A 335 7.66 -4.71 -16.71
N ARG A 336 8.56 -4.31 -17.62
CA ARG A 336 8.63 -4.90 -18.96
C ARG A 336 8.96 -6.41 -18.93
N ARG A 337 9.84 -6.83 -18.04
CA ARG A 337 10.20 -8.25 -17.89
C ARG A 337 9.02 -9.08 -17.37
N GLU A 338 8.31 -8.58 -16.38
CA GLU A 338 7.20 -9.30 -15.72
C GLU A 338 5.90 -9.29 -16.56
N THR A 339 5.68 -8.24 -17.36
CA THR A 339 4.40 -8.03 -18.07
C THR A 339 4.50 -8.06 -19.59
N GLY A 340 5.69 -7.88 -20.17
CA GLY A 340 5.89 -7.64 -21.59
C GLY A 340 5.47 -6.25 -22.08
N LEU A 341 5.02 -5.35 -21.20
CA LEU A 341 4.46 -4.06 -21.54
C LEU A 341 5.36 -2.90 -21.09
N GLU A 342 5.28 -1.79 -21.84
CA GLU A 342 5.90 -0.54 -21.44
C GLU A 342 5.00 0.22 -20.46
N LEU A 343 5.59 0.76 -19.38
CA LEU A 343 4.87 1.57 -18.41
C LEU A 343 4.52 2.95 -19.01
N PRO A 344 3.22 3.33 -19.14
CA PRO A 344 2.83 4.55 -19.84
C PRO A 344 2.94 5.83 -18.99
N ILE A 345 3.80 5.86 -17.98
CA ILE A 345 4.13 7.05 -17.19
C ILE A 345 5.21 7.85 -17.91
N VAL A 346 4.98 9.14 -18.08
CA VAL A 346 5.94 10.08 -18.65
C VAL A 346 7.05 10.33 -17.64
N GLU A 347 8.28 9.93 -18.00
CA GLU A 347 9.43 10.19 -17.16
C GLU A 347 9.63 11.68 -16.96
N THR A 348 9.67 12.10 -15.71
CA THR A 348 9.79 13.52 -15.34
C THR A 348 10.43 13.60 -13.97
N ARG A 349 11.50 14.34 -13.82
CA ARG A 349 12.12 14.60 -12.52
C ARG A 349 11.41 15.77 -11.82
N PHE A 350 11.54 15.86 -10.49
CA PHE A 350 10.82 16.85 -9.69
C PHE A 350 11.19 18.31 -10.06
N ASP A 351 12.39 18.55 -10.56
CA ASP A 351 12.91 19.86 -10.99
C ASP A 351 12.61 20.18 -12.46
N GLU A 352 12.07 19.25 -13.24
CA GLU A 352 11.76 19.36 -14.66
C GLU A 352 10.25 19.42 -14.96
N VAL A 353 9.39 19.41 -13.93
CA VAL A 353 7.93 19.30 -14.12
C VAL A 353 7.38 20.45 -14.94
N GLY A 354 7.82 21.67 -14.68
CA GLY A 354 7.38 22.86 -15.42
C GLY A 354 7.75 22.80 -16.90
N ASP A 355 8.99 22.45 -17.21
CA ASP A 355 9.47 22.35 -18.60
C ASP A 355 8.77 21.19 -19.33
N ARG A 356 8.56 20.05 -18.66
CA ARG A 356 7.82 18.92 -19.22
C ARG A 356 6.38 19.30 -19.55
N ILE A 357 5.70 20.05 -18.70
CA ILE A 357 4.35 20.54 -18.99
C ILE A 357 4.35 21.50 -20.18
N ARG A 358 5.31 22.42 -20.28
CA ARG A 358 5.45 23.30 -21.46
C ARG A 358 5.63 22.50 -22.75
N GLU A 359 6.48 21.45 -22.72
CA GLU A 359 6.66 20.55 -23.86
C GLU A 359 5.34 19.86 -24.26
N ILE A 360 4.59 19.36 -23.28
CA ILE A 360 3.28 18.73 -23.51
C ILE A 360 2.31 19.71 -24.17
N LEU A 361 2.31 20.98 -23.77
CA LEU A 361 1.43 22.01 -24.30
C LEU A 361 1.75 22.42 -25.74
N VAL A 362 2.91 22.06 -26.28
CA VAL A 362 3.25 22.27 -27.71
C VAL A 362 2.51 21.30 -28.62
N ASP A 363 2.33 20.03 -28.20
CA ASP A 363 1.60 19.00 -28.95
C ASP A 363 0.66 18.17 -28.04
N PRO A 364 -0.43 18.76 -27.55
CA PRO A 364 -1.36 18.05 -26.67
C PRO A 364 -1.99 16.80 -27.31
N GLY A 365 -2.14 16.79 -28.64
CA GLY A 365 -2.73 15.65 -29.37
C GLY A 365 -1.87 14.39 -29.30
N GLY A 366 -0.57 14.51 -29.52
CA GLY A 366 0.38 13.40 -29.40
C GLY A 366 0.43 12.83 -27.96
N TRP A 367 0.36 13.70 -26.97
CA TRP A 367 0.33 13.29 -25.56
C TRP A 367 -1.01 12.68 -25.14
N SER A 368 -2.14 13.12 -25.70
CA SER A 368 -3.44 12.47 -25.50
C SER A 368 -3.42 11.01 -26.00
N ALA A 369 -2.81 10.76 -27.15
CA ALA A 369 -2.63 9.40 -27.67
C ALA A 369 -1.78 8.53 -26.73
N ARG A 370 -0.74 9.11 -26.10
CA ARG A 370 0.08 8.41 -25.09
C ARG A 370 -0.72 8.08 -23.83
N ALA A 371 -1.54 9.01 -23.36
CA ALA A 371 -2.42 8.79 -22.20
C ALA A 371 -3.42 7.64 -22.43
N ALA A 372 -3.88 7.45 -23.67
CA ALA A 372 -4.78 6.37 -24.06
C ALA A 372 -4.19 4.95 -23.87
N ALA A 373 -2.88 4.80 -23.70
CA ALA A 373 -2.26 3.53 -23.34
C ALA A 373 -2.48 3.14 -21.86
N GLY A 374 -2.80 4.12 -21.01
CA GLY A 374 -2.96 3.92 -19.56
C GLY A 374 -4.03 2.90 -19.19
N PRO A 375 -5.29 3.04 -19.66
CA PRO A 375 -6.36 2.08 -19.37
C PRO A 375 -6.02 0.64 -19.77
N ALA A 376 -5.45 0.43 -20.95
CA ALA A 376 -5.07 -0.90 -21.43
C ALA A 376 -3.95 -1.52 -20.57
N PHE A 377 -2.99 -0.72 -20.12
CA PHE A 377 -1.95 -1.17 -19.18
C PHE A 377 -2.57 -1.59 -17.84
N VAL A 378 -3.50 -0.79 -17.29
CA VAL A 378 -4.17 -1.12 -16.01
C VAL A 378 -5.02 -2.37 -16.14
N ASP A 379 -5.79 -2.51 -17.22
CA ASP A 379 -6.59 -3.72 -17.49
C ASP A 379 -5.71 -4.98 -17.61
N ALA A 380 -4.48 -4.86 -18.13
CA ALA A 380 -3.58 -6.00 -18.28
C ALA A 380 -2.81 -6.37 -16.99
N VAL A 381 -2.49 -5.39 -16.14
CA VAL A 381 -1.56 -5.57 -15.02
C VAL A 381 -2.23 -5.37 -13.66
N HIS A 382 -3.22 -4.50 -13.57
CA HIS A 382 -3.77 -4.00 -12.31
C HIS A 382 -5.27 -4.29 -12.13
N ASP A 383 -5.90 -5.13 -12.95
CA ASP A 383 -7.31 -5.54 -12.83
C ASP A 383 -7.58 -6.58 -11.72
N GLY A 384 -6.52 -7.07 -11.08
CA GLY A 384 -6.56 -8.11 -10.06
C GLY A 384 -6.19 -9.51 -10.58
N THR A 385 -6.26 -9.76 -11.88
CA THR A 385 -5.93 -11.08 -12.48
C THR A 385 -4.45 -11.42 -12.28
N ALA A 386 -3.55 -10.45 -12.50
CA ALA A 386 -2.13 -10.65 -12.28
C ALA A 386 -1.81 -10.88 -10.78
N SER A 387 -2.54 -10.21 -9.89
CA SER A 387 -2.39 -10.36 -8.44
C SER A 387 -2.90 -11.73 -7.97
N ALA A 388 -4.02 -12.20 -8.49
CA ALA A 388 -4.52 -13.55 -8.25
C ALA A 388 -3.48 -14.60 -8.66
N ARG A 389 -2.94 -14.50 -9.87
CA ARG A 389 -1.89 -15.39 -10.39
C ARG A 389 -0.62 -15.37 -9.52
N ALA A 390 -0.20 -14.19 -9.06
CA ALA A 390 0.96 -14.07 -8.17
C ALA A 390 0.77 -14.81 -6.83
N MET A 391 -0.48 -14.89 -6.34
CA MET A 391 -0.81 -15.60 -5.10
C MET A 391 -1.12 -17.09 -5.31
N GLU A 392 -1.33 -17.57 -6.53
CA GLU A 392 -1.85 -18.91 -6.83
C GLU A 392 -1.00 -20.02 -6.21
N HIS A 393 0.31 -20.00 -6.42
CA HIS A 393 1.24 -20.97 -5.81
C HIS A 393 1.16 -20.96 -4.26
N PHE A 394 1.13 -19.79 -3.64
CA PHE A 394 0.99 -19.67 -2.19
C PHE A 394 -0.34 -20.25 -1.69
N LEU A 395 -1.43 -20.07 -2.43
CA LEU A 395 -2.77 -20.48 -2.02
C LEU A 395 -3.06 -21.94 -2.31
N LEU A 396 -2.57 -22.51 -3.43
CA LEU A 396 -2.99 -23.84 -3.90
C LEU A 396 -1.96 -24.96 -3.67
N ASP A 397 -0.65 -24.72 -3.64
CA ASP A 397 0.36 -25.78 -3.64
C ASP A 397 0.63 -26.47 -2.30
N GLY A 398 -0.24 -26.33 -1.32
CA GLY A 398 -0.10 -26.88 0.03
C GLY A 398 -0.67 -28.26 0.30
N GLY A 399 -1.06 -29.02 -0.72
CA GLY A 399 -1.78 -30.30 -0.56
C GLY A 399 -1.03 -31.61 -0.82
N THR A 400 0.22 -31.63 -1.27
CA THR A 400 0.82 -32.87 -1.82
C THR A 400 2.14 -33.37 -1.22
N GLU A 401 2.73 -32.72 -0.22
CA GLU A 401 3.99 -33.24 0.39
C GLU A 401 3.83 -34.04 1.70
N GLY A 402 2.62 -34.38 2.10
CA GLY A 402 2.33 -35.12 3.36
C GLY A 402 2.02 -36.60 3.22
N SER A 403 2.20 -37.26 2.06
CA SER A 403 1.79 -38.67 1.90
C SER A 403 2.64 -39.52 0.93
N ARG A 404 3.96 -39.42 0.98
CA ARG A 404 4.85 -40.45 0.42
C ARG A 404 6.07 -40.68 1.29
N GLY A 405 5.91 -41.45 2.36
CA GLY A 405 6.99 -41.85 3.22
C GLY A 405 6.56 -42.88 4.25
N GLY A 406 6.06 -44.02 3.77
CA GLY A 406 5.68 -45.11 4.67
C GLY A 406 5.42 -46.40 3.92
N ARG A 407 6.50 -47.04 3.45
CA ARG A 407 6.63 -48.51 3.32
C ARG A 407 8.08 -48.91 3.44
#